data_d1620cf4d102ad9cfef37c43ed339fe5
#
_entry.id   d1620cf4d102ad9cfef37c43ed339fe5
#
_cell.length_a   1.000
_cell.length_b   1.000
_cell.length_c   1.000
_cell.angle_alpha   90.00
_cell.angle_beta   90.00
_cell.angle_gamma   90.00
#
_symmetry.space_group_name_H-M   'P 1'
#
loop_
_entity.id
_entity.type
_entity.pdbx_description
1 polymer ?
#
loop_
_entity_poly.entity_id
_entity_poly.type
_entity_poly.pdbx_seq_one_letter_code
_entity_poly.pdbx_strand_id
1 'polypeptide(L)' 'MKALELVMKDDGLGYGDQVACCPKCGEPFCLPLSIAFAKSKPSTYPCKHCGQLIKLS' A
#
# COMPACT_ATOMS: atom_id res chain seq x y z
N MET A 1 9.61 -9.03 11.86
CA MET A 1 9.22 -7.62 11.70
C MET A 1 7.71 -7.51 11.68
N LYS A 2 7.21 -6.43 12.23
CA LYS A 2 5.78 -6.18 12.21
C LYS A 2 5.36 -5.55 10.89
N ALA A 3 4.24 -5.99 10.34
CA ALA A 3 3.64 -5.33 9.19
C ALA A 3 2.90 -4.08 9.66
N LEU A 4 3.03 -3.00 8.91
CA LEU A 4 2.35 -1.75 9.20
C LEU A 4 1.13 -1.60 8.29
N GLU A 5 0.11 -0.93 8.78
CA GLU A 5 -1.09 -0.68 7.99
C GLU A 5 -0.85 0.47 7.03
N LEU A 6 -1.48 0.39 5.86
CA LEU A 6 -1.41 1.46 4.88
C LEU A 6 -2.06 2.74 5.43
N VAL A 7 -1.45 3.86 5.10
CA VAL A 7 -2.00 5.18 5.43
C VAL A 7 -2.67 5.73 4.18
N MET A 8 -3.93 6.12 4.30
CA MET A 8 -4.67 6.71 3.18
C MET A 8 -4.51 8.21 3.21
N LYS A 9 -4.09 8.77 2.09
CA LYS A 9 -3.92 10.21 1.94
C LYS A 9 -4.74 10.73 0.78
N ASP A 10 -5.17 11.98 0.88
CA ASP A 10 -5.84 12.67 -0.21
C ASP A 10 -4.83 12.89 -1.33
N ASP A 11 -5.25 12.64 -2.57
CA ASP A 11 -4.38 12.81 -3.72
C ASP A 11 -4.12 14.29 -4.06
N GLY A 12 -4.89 15.18 -3.46
CA GLY A 12 -4.72 16.60 -3.68
C GLY A 12 -5.31 17.13 -4.98
N LEU A 13 -5.96 16.26 -5.75
CA LEU A 13 -6.55 16.66 -7.03
C LEU A 13 -8.00 17.10 -6.91
N GLY A 14 -8.59 16.97 -5.73
CA GLY A 14 -9.94 17.43 -5.48
C GLY A 14 -11.04 16.50 -5.93
N TYR A 15 -10.68 15.29 -6.35
CA TYR A 15 -11.66 14.29 -6.77
C TYR A 15 -12.18 13.45 -5.64
N GLY A 16 -11.64 13.63 -4.46
CA GLY A 16 -12.06 12.86 -3.29
C GLY A 16 -11.47 11.47 -3.20
N ASP A 17 -10.60 11.11 -4.12
CA ASP A 17 -9.95 9.81 -4.09
C ASP A 17 -8.81 9.81 -3.09
N GLN A 18 -8.62 8.67 -2.45
CA GLN A 18 -7.53 8.49 -1.49
C GLN A 18 -6.49 7.54 -2.06
N VAL A 19 -5.23 7.86 -1.80
CA VAL A 19 -4.10 7.06 -2.25
C VAL A 19 -3.48 6.37 -1.05
N ALA A 20 -3.26 5.05 -1.16
CA ALA A 20 -2.58 4.31 -0.12
C ALA A 20 -1.08 4.65 -0.14
N CYS A 21 -0.53 4.91 1.01
CA CYS A 21 0.88 5.27 1.15
C CYS A 21 1.56 4.41 2.19
N CYS A 22 2.85 4.18 2.01
CA CYS A 22 3.66 3.48 2.99
C CYS A 22 3.80 4.34 4.25
N PRO A 23 3.47 3.82 5.44
CA PRO A 23 3.56 4.63 6.66
C PRO A 23 5.01 4.93 7.07
N LYS A 24 5.98 4.20 6.54
CA LYS A 24 7.37 4.37 6.90
C LYS A 24 8.07 5.41 6.04
N CYS A 25 7.96 5.29 4.73
CA CYS A 25 8.64 6.20 3.79
C CYS A 25 7.73 7.28 3.21
N GLY A 26 6.42 7.10 3.33
CA GLY A 26 5.47 8.07 2.84
C GLY A 26 5.24 8.04 1.33
N GLU A 27 5.88 7.12 0.62
CA GLU A 27 5.72 7.01 -0.83
C GLU A 27 4.41 6.31 -1.18
N PRO A 28 3.81 6.65 -2.34
CA PRO A 28 2.59 5.97 -2.76
C PRO A 28 2.81 4.47 -2.91
N PHE A 29 1.85 3.70 -2.42
CA PHE A 29 1.92 2.24 -2.45
C PHE A 29 0.93 1.71 -3.47
N CYS A 30 1.42 0.90 -4.40
CA CYS A 30 0.59 0.35 -5.47
C CYS A 30 0.87 -1.14 -5.62
N LEU A 31 -0.19 -1.95 -5.63
CA LEU A 31 -0.05 -3.38 -5.84
C LEU A 31 0.08 -3.68 -7.33
N PRO A 32 0.94 -4.66 -7.71
CA PRO A 32 0.96 -5.12 -9.09
C PRO A 32 -0.40 -5.74 -9.46
N LEU A 33 -0.76 -5.66 -10.72
CA LEU A 33 -2.03 -6.21 -11.20
C LEU A 33 -2.14 -7.71 -10.94
N SER A 34 -1.03 -8.43 -11.04
CA SER A 34 -1.02 -9.86 -10.78
C SER A 34 -1.45 -10.19 -9.36
N ILE A 35 -1.11 -9.34 -8.40
CA ILE A 35 -1.53 -9.49 -7.02
C ILE A 35 -2.96 -8.99 -6.82
N ALA A 36 -3.28 -7.85 -7.44
CA ALA A 36 -4.59 -7.23 -7.27
C ALA A 36 -5.74 -8.13 -7.76
N PHE A 37 -5.49 -8.89 -8.83
CA PHE A 37 -6.50 -9.80 -9.40
C PHE A 37 -6.29 -11.26 -9.03
N ALA A 38 -5.34 -11.55 -8.13
CA ALA A 38 -5.11 -12.92 -7.71
C ALA A 38 -6.29 -13.43 -6.88
N LYS A 39 -6.60 -14.72 -7.03
CA LYS A 39 -7.66 -15.34 -6.24
C LYS A 39 -7.30 -15.37 -4.77
N SER A 40 -6.04 -15.60 -4.48
CA SER A 40 -5.53 -15.64 -3.12
C SER A 40 -4.50 -14.52 -2.97
N LYS A 41 -4.81 -13.53 -2.14
CA LYS A 41 -3.91 -12.39 -1.93
C LYS A 41 -3.09 -12.60 -0.67
N PRO A 42 -1.83 -12.15 -0.65
CA PRO A 42 -1.02 -12.22 0.57
C PRO A 42 -1.56 -11.26 1.63
N SER A 43 -1.30 -11.59 2.89
CA SER A 43 -1.69 -10.71 4.01
C SER A 43 -0.82 -9.48 4.08
N THR A 44 0.42 -9.59 3.60
CA THR A 44 1.39 -8.50 3.65
C THR A 44 2.12 -8.40 2.33
N TYR A 45 2.68 -7.23 2.06
CA TYR A 45 3.45 -6.99 0.85
C TYR A 45 4.58 -6.01 1.17
N PRO A 46 5.81 -6.28 0.71
CA PRO A 46 6.94 -5.39 1.00
C PRO A 46 6.86 -4.10 0.18
N CYS A 47 7.17 -2.99 0.83
CA CYS A 47 7.25 -1.71 0.15
C CYS A 47 8.46 -1.70 -0.80
N LYS A 48 8.28 -1.18 -2.00
CA LYS A 48 9.35 -1.11 -3.00
C LYS A 48 10.48 -0.18 -2.58
N HIS A 49 10.17 0.85 -1.81
CA HIS A 49 11.13 1.90 -1.49
C HIS A 49 11.93 1.60 -0.25
N CYS A 50 11.26 1.18 0.82
CA CYS A 50 11.93 0.98 2.10
C CYS A 50 11.97 -0.49 2.54
N GLY A 51 11.25 -1.35 1.86
CA GLY A 51 11.21 -2.78 2.20
C GLY A 51 10.35 -3.12 3.41
N GLN A 52 9.63 -2.13 3.95
CA GLN A 52 8.77 -2.37 5.10
C GLN A 52 7.56 -3.22 4.69
N LEU A 53 7.27 -4.25 5.47
CA LEU A 53 6.08 -5.06 5.24
C LEU A 53 4.81 -4.24 5.51
N ILE A 54 3.90 -4.27 4.55
CA ILE A 54 2.65 -3.52 4.63
C ILE A 54 1.51 -4.51 4.76
N LYS A 55 0.64 -4.27 5.72
CA LYS A 55 -0.52 -5.12 5.95
C LYS A 55 -1.60 -4.80 4.93
N LEU A 56 -2.03 -5.81 4.18
CA LEU A 56 -3.02 -5.63 3.11
C LEU A 56 -4.45 -5.93 3.55
N SER A 57 -4.60 -6.65 4.64
CA SER A 57 -5.95 -6.98 5.11
C SER A 57 -6.05 -6.99 6.63
#